data_a13abc5b727f7d7ba91a07d3db0caa67
#
_entry.id   a13abc5b727f7d7ba91a07d3db0caa67
#
_cell.length_a   1.000
_cell.length_b   1.000
_cell.length_c   1.000
_cell.angle_alpha   90.00
_cell.angle_beta   90.00
_cell.angle_gamma   90.00
#
_symmetry.space_group_name_H-M   'P 1'
#
loop_
_entity.id
_entity.type
_entity.pdbx_description
1 polymer ?
#
loop_
_entity_poly.entity_id
_entity_poly.type
_entity_poly.pdbx_seq_one_letter_code
_entity_poly.pdbx_strand_id
1 'polypeptide(L)'
;VATNKKTPLSLREQPTTSSARLIRIPHKTVITMACKTIGDTVSNGVKASNVWNKVTYKKKTGYVASVFVDGGDSAALSICQEKTSQPSTTATTRPPNVEQAIVKAARSQRGIAEKKNNCNPYGGCMPWSSLFATWAWNKAGNVVPKFSFSGDLYAWGAMHNRAHLGTDGVGPGDLVLFGTAPDTPKTSTGVAIVTEVLADGRLKVIGGDYKGTVAERTVALKGIYGWVDA
;
A
#
# COMPACT_ATOMS: atom_id res chain seq x y z
N VAL A 1 15.08 9.44 19.11
CA VAL A 1 14.44 10.58 18.41
C VAL A 1 15.53 11.49 17.84
N ALA A 2 15.58 11.61 16.53
CA ALA A 2 16.60 12.36 15.77
C ALA A 2 15.95 13.51 14.97
N THR A 3 15.44 14.50 15.64
CA THR A 3 14.81 15.67 15.00
C THR A 3 15.84 16.70 14.57
N ASN A 4 15.63 17.32 13.41
CA ASN A 4 16.44 18.47 12.98
C ASN A 4 16.24 19.64 13.95
N LYS A 5 17.30 20.46 14.14
CA LYS A 5 17.28 21.65 15.01
C LYS A 5 16.87 21.39 16.45
N LYS A 6 17.05 20.15 16.97
CA LYS A 6 16.72 19.75 18.36
C LYS A 6 15.25 20.01 18.76
N THR A 7 14.33 20.14 17.81
CA THR A 7 12.90 20.34 18.10
C THR A 7 12.28 19.05 18.66
N PRO A 8 11.33 19.14 19.59
CA PRO A 8 10.64 17.95 20.09
C PRO A 8 9.80 17.28 19.00
N LEU A 9 9.80 15.93 18.96
CA LEU A 9 8.97 15.13 18.07
C LEU A 9 7.53 15.08 18.56
N SER A 10 6.56 15.26 17.68
CA SER A 10 5.15 15.14 18.02
C SER A 10 4.72 13.68 18.04
N LEU A 11 4.20 13.21 19.17
CA LEU A 11 3.40 12.00 19.26
C LEU A 11 1.95 12.36 18.92
N ARG A 12 1.39 11.73 17.93
CA ARG A 12 0.05 12.03 17.41
C ARG A 12 -0.91 10.88 17.63
N GLU A 13 -2.19 11.17 17.67
CA GLU A 13 -3.25 10.19 17.88
C GLU A 13 -3.39 9.24 16.69
N GLN A 14 -3.24 9.76 15.47
CA GLN A 14 -3.28 9.02 14.21
C GLN A 14 -1.99 9.27 13.40
N PRO A 15 -1.63 8.42 12.45
CA PRO A 15 -0.42 8.56 11.64
C PRO A 15 -0.59 9.64 10.54
N THR A 16 -1.10 10.81 10.92
CA THR A 16 -1.31 11.94 10.01
C THR A 16 -0.76 13.24 10.61
N THR A 17 -0.37 14.17 9.75
CA THR A 17 0.14 15.48 10.16
C THR A 17 -0.95 16.40 10.73
N SER A 18 -2.21 16.14 10.38
CA SER A 18 -3.38 16.89 10.83
C SER A 18 -3.99 16.37 12.13
N SER A 19 -3.69 15.13 12.56
CA SER A 19 -4.28 14.55 13.76
C SER A 19 -3.82 15.24 15.03
N ALA A 20 -4.61 15.10 16.11
CA ALA A 20 -4.32 15.69 17.41
C ALA A 20 -2.94 15.25 17.94
N ARG A 21 -2.19 16.21 18.49
CA ARG A 21 -0.92 15.94 19.13
C ARG A 21 -1.14 15.59 20.60
N LEU A 22 -0.79 14.36 20.98
CA LEU A 22 -0.94 13.85 22.33
C LEU A 22 0.10 14.44 23.31
N ILE A 23 1.37 14.49 22.85
CA ILE A 23 2.51 15.00 23.63
C ILE A 23 3.70 15.29 22.70
N ARG A 24 4.68 16.03 23.21
CA ARG A 24 5.98 16.25 22.56
C ARG A 24 7.05 15.38 23.21
N ILE A 25 7.83 14.66 22.40
CA ILE A 25 8.95 13.82 22.84
C ILE A 25 10.24 14.59 22.59
N PRO A 26 11.07 14.85 23.63
CA PRO A 26 12.31 15.60 23.47
C PRO A 26 13.28 14.96 22.49
N HIS A 27 14.12 15.78 21.86
CA HIS A 27 15.23 15.29 21.03
C HIS A 27 16.15 14.36 21.85
N LYS A 28 16.75 13.35 21.21
CA LYS A 28 17.58 12.29 21.83
C LYS A 28 16.86 11.37 22.82
N THR A 29 15.54 11.50 23.02
CA THR A 29 14.80 10.52 23.84
C THR A 29 14.83 9.16 23.17
N VAL A 30 15.17 8.13 23.94
CA VAL A 30 15.01 6.73 23.50
C VAL A 30 13.52 6.36 23.63
N ILE A 31 12.97 5.77 22.60
CA ILE A 31 11.58 5.31 22.55
C ILE A 31 11.55 3.87 22.05
N THR A 32 10.64 3.07 22.58
CA THR A 32 10.39 1.72 22.08
C THR A 32 9.29 1.79 21.02
N MET A 33 9.60 1.28 19.85
CA MET A 33 8.66 1.16 18.73
C MET A 33 7.97 -0.19 18.80
N ALA A 34 6.65 -0.19 18.92
CA ALA A 34 5.85 -1.42 18.98
C ALA A 34 5.66 -2.05 17.58
N CYS A 35 5.35 -1.21 16.61
CA CYS A 35 5.07 -1.60 15.21
C CYS A 35 5.13 -0.37 14.31
N LYS A 36 5.11 -0.57 13.00
CA LYS A 36 5.03 0.50 12.00
C LYS A 36 3.71 0.47 11.22
N THR A 37 3.27 1.62 10.74
CA THR A 37 2.10 1.77 9.86
C THR A 37 2.37 2.85 8.82
N ILE A 38 1.52 2.97 7.84
CA ILE A 38 1.60 4.02 6.82
C ILE A 38 0.64 5.16 7.17
N GLY A 39 1.04 6.36 6.85
CA GLY A 39 0.26 7.57 7.06
C GLY A 39 0.65 8.68 6.09
N ASP A 40 0.53 9.94 6.50
CA ASP A 40 0.97 11.07 5.67
C ASP A 40 2.47 11.02 5.39
N THR A 41 2.86 11.40 4.18
CA THR A 41 4.27 11.61 3.85
C THR A 41 4.83 12.79 4.64
N VAL A 42 5.89 12.55 5.38
CA VAL A 42 6.62 13.56 6.17
C VAL A 42 8.05 13.63 5.69
N SER A 43 8.59 14.85 5.56
CA SER A 43 9.99 15.08 5.23
C SER A 43 10.74 15.74 6.39
N ASN A 44 11.98 15.32 6.60
CA ASN A 44 12.89 15.97 7.54
C ASN A 44 13.91 16.90 6.85
N GLY A 45 13.71 17.17 5.54
CA GLY A 45 14.60 17.96 4.70
C GLY A 45 15.76 17.16 4.06
N VAL A 46 16.00 15.91 4.50
CA VAL A 46 17.01 15.00 3.95
C VAL A 46 16.34 13.81 3.27
N LYS A 47 15.34 13.25 3.93
CA LYS A 47 14.51 12.15 3.39
C LYS A 47 13.04 12.42 3.64
N ALA A 48 12.17 11.80 2.85
CA ALA A 48 10.73 11.76 3.05
C ALA A 48 10.30 10.30 3.25
N SER A 49 9.30 10.06 4.10
CA SER A 49 8.72 8.74 4.32
C SER A 49 7.26 8.90 4.75
N ASN A 50 6.43 7.95 4.37
CA ASN A 50 5.05 7.81 4.84
C ASN A 50 4.92 6.79 5.98
N VAL A 51 6.03 6.20 6.42
CA VAL A 51 6.06 5.28 7.56
C VAL A 51 5.93 6.04 8.88
N TRP A 52 5.08 5.53 9.74
CA TRP A 52 4.87 6.00 11.11
C TRP A 52 5.05 4.86 12.10
N ASN A 53 5.67 5.15 13.25
CA ASN A 53 5.90 4.16 14.28
C ASN A 53 4.92 4.34 15.43
N LYS A 54 4.26 3.27 15.84
CA LYS A 54 3.43 3.25 17.06
C LYS A 54 4.34 3.15 18.26
N VAL A 55 4.25 4.12 19.16
CA VAL A 55 5.11 4.21 20.35
C VAL A 55 4.27 4.57 21.56
N THR A 56 4.76 4.18 22.75
CA THR A 56 4.22 4.64 24.02
C THR A 56 5.24 5.52 24.73
N TYR A 57 4.85 6.73 25.07
CA TYR A 57 5.68 7.68 25.81
C TYR A 57 4.87 8.33 26.93
N LYS A 58 5.37 8.30 28.18
CA LYS A 58 4.69 8.83 29.37
C LYS A 58 3.21 8.41 29.46
N LYS A 59 2.94 7.10 29.33
CA LYS A 59 1.59 6.50 29.36
C LYS A 59 0.65 6.94 28.22
N LYS A 60 1.15 7.64 27.21
CA LYS A 60 0.38 7.98 26.01
C LYS A 60 0.88 7.14 24.84
N THR A 61 -0.03 6.43 24.18
CA THR A 61 0.24 5.64 22.99
C THR A 61 -0.25 6.38 21.76
N GLY A 62 0.55 6.43 20.71
CA GLY A 62 0.24 7.13 19.47
C GLY A 62 1.30 6.89 18.42
N TYR A 63 1.39 7.77 17.44
CA TYR A 63 2.23 7.62 16.26
C TYR A 63 3.24 8.76 16.12
N VAL A 64 4.44 8.40 15.69
CA VAL A 64 5.52 9.34 15.33
C VAL A 64 6.01 9.05 13.93
N ALA A 65 6.31 10.11 13.14
CA ALA A 65 6.85 9.92 11.79
C ALA A 65 8.27 9.31 11.86
N SER A 66 8.49 8.23 11.11
CA SER A 66 9.73 7.44 11.11
C SER A 66 10.97 8.24 10.75
N VAL A 67 10.84 9.25 9.86
CA VAL A 67 11.94 10.13 9.44
C VAL A 67 12.64 10.86 10.57
N PHE A 68 12.02 10.94 11.75
CA PHE A 68 12.57 11.55 12.96
C PHE A 68 12.98 10.53 14.02
N VAL A 69 13.07 9.26 13.68
CA VAL A 69 13.45 8.18 14.61
C VAL A 69 14.55 7.34 13.99
N ASP A 70 15.66 7.15 14.73
CA ASP A 70 16.72 6.26 14.28
C ASP A 70 16.19 4.81 14.25
N GLY A 71 16.34 4.14 13.13
CA GLY A 71 15.77 2.80 12.91
C GLY A 71 14.25 2.77 12.72
N GLY A 72 13.57 3.92 12.56
CA GLY A 72 12.12 4.01 12.41
C GLY A 72 11.57 3.31 11.16
N ASP A 73 12.36 3.21 10.11
CA ASP A 73 12.01 2.50 8.87
C ASP A 73 12.51 1.04 8.88
N SER A 74 12.95 0.50 10.03
CA SER A 74 13.53 -0.85 10.11
C SER A 74 12.59 -1.91 9.54
N ALA A 75 13.11 -2.76 8.66
CA ALA A 75 12.41 -3.93 8.15
C ALA A 75 12.01 -4.92 9.24
N ALA A 76 12.74 -4.92 10.37
CA ALA A 76 12.48 -5.78 11.52
C ALA A 76 11.23 -5.38 12.33
N LEU A 77 10.68 -4.16 12.12
CA LEU A 77 9.44 -3.76 12.77
C LEU A 77 8.24 -4.37 12.04
N SER A 78 7.42 -5.10 12.78
CA SER A 78 6.15 -5.62 12.28
C SER A 78 5.19 -4.47 11.93
N ILE A 79 4.26 -4.73 11.01
CA ILE A 79 3.15 -3.82 10.72
C ILE A 79 2.20 -3.82 11.92
N CYS A 80 1.68 -2.64 12.29
CA CYS A 80 0.71 -2.51 13.36
C CYS A 80 -0.59 -3.20 12.98
N GLN A 81 -0.90 -4.30 13.65
CA GLN A 81 -2.25 -4.85 13.62
C GLN A 81 -3.09 -4.03 14.59
N GLU A 82 -4.10 -3.33 14.12
CA GLU A 82 -5.14 -2.84 15.02
C GLU A 82 -5.85 -4.06 15.60
N LYS A 83 -5.69 -4.26 16.92
CA LYS A 83 -6.62 -5.13 17.65
C LYS A 83 -7.97 -4.40 17.64
N THR A 84 -8.73 -4.56 16.59
CA THR A 84 -10.17 -4.44 16.71
C THR A 84 -10.61 -5.61 17.57
N SER A 85 -10.88 -5.32 18.85
CA SER A 85 -11.69 -6.17 19.70
C SER A 85 -13.13 -6.11 19.18
N GLN A 86 -13.34 -6.75 18.04
CA GLN A 86 -14.67 -7.05 17.55
C GLN A 86 -14.67 -8.53 17.16
N PRO A 87 -15.62 -9.32 17.67
CA PRO A 87 -15.69 -10.72 17.29
C PRO A 87 -15.85 -10.79 15.77
N SER A 88 -15.09 -11.68 15.18
CA SER A 88 -15.15 -12.03 13.76
C SER A 88 -16.53 -12.61 13.42
N THR A 89 -17.51 -11.75 13.23
CA THR A 89 -18.81 -12.05 12.62
C THR A 89 -19.39 -10.76 12.06
N THR A 90 -18.74 -10.22 11.05
CA THR A 90 -19.39 -9.58 9.91
C THR A 90 -18.36 -9.67 8.78
N ALA A 91 -18.50 -10.72 7.99
CA ALA A 91 -18.13 -10.61 6.60
C ALA A 91 -18.78 -9.30 6.15
N THR A 92 -17.98 -8.26 5.91
CA THR A 92 -18.44 -7.13 5.11
C THR A 92 -18.99 -7.81 3.87
N THR A 93 -20.30 -7.78 3.68
CA THR A 93 -20.97 -8.37 2.53
C THR A 93 -20.43 -7.59 1.33
N ARG A 94 -19.33 -8.12 0.79
CA ARG A 94 -18.78 -7.72 -0.50
C ARG A 94 -19.96 -7.87 -1.47
N PRO A 95 -20.33 -6.84 -2.23
CA PRO A 95 -21.40 -6.98 -3.18
C PRO A 95 -21.15 -8.23 -4.03
N PRO A 96 -22.11 -9.15 -4.18
CA PRO A 96 -21.91 -10.30 -5.02
C PRO A 96 -21.51 -9.80 -6.41
N ASN A 97 -20.34 -10.23 -6.90
CA ASN A 97 -19.73 -9.92 -8.20
C ASN A 97 -18.78 -8.68 -8.28
N VAL A 98 -18.28 -8.13 -7.18
CA VAL A 98 -17.28 -7.05 -7.26
C VAL A 98 -16.02 -7.51 -8.00
N GLU A 99 -15.53 -8.73 -7.74
CA GLU A 99 -14.37 -9.30 -8.44
C GLU A 99 -14.60 -9.37 -9.95
N GLN A 100 -15.76 -9.87 -10.36
CA GLN A 100 -16.13 -9.95 -11.77
C GLN A 100 -16.26 -8.56 -12.40
N ALA A 101 -16.82 -7.59 -11.66
CA ALA A 101 -16.92 -6.21 -12.10
C ALA A 101 -15.54 -5.56 -12.28
N ILE A 102 -14.60 -5.83 -11.36
CA ILE A 102 -13.21 -5.38 -11.46
C ILE A 102 -12.54 -5.97 -12.71
N VAL A 103 -12.61 -7.29 -12.89
CA VAL A 103 -12.03 -7.96 -14.06
C VAL A 103 -12.66 -7.44 -15.36
N LYS A 104 -13.98 -7.25 -15.41
CA LYS A 104 -14.68 -6.67 -16.55
C LYS A 104 -14.22 -5.24 -16.83
N ALA A 105 -14.13 -4.39 -15.81
CA ALA A 105 -13.65 -3.02 -15.95
C ALA A 105 -12.21 -2.99 -16.48
N ALA A 106 -11.32 -3.81 -15.92
CA ALA A 106 -9.94 -3.90 -16.37
C ALA A 106 -9.83 -4.39 -17.83
N ARG A 107 -10.54 -5.45 -18.19
CA ARG A 107 -10.55 -6.01 -19.56
C ARG A 107 -11.10 -5.04 -20.60
N SER A 108 -12.04 -4.16 -20.24
CA SER A 108 -12.56 -3.14 -21.14
C SER A 108 -11.50 -2.14 -21.62
N GLN A 109 -10.35 -2.10 -20.96
CA GLN A 109 -9.24 -1.19 -21.27
C GLN A 109 -8.08 -1.87 -22.02
N ARG A 110 -8.19 -3.15 -22.37
CA ARG A 110 -7.13 -3.86 -23.10
C ARG A 110 -6.73 -3.12 -24.36
N GLY A 111 -5.42 -3.00 -24.57
CA GLY A 111 -4.86 -2.31 -25.73
C GLY A 111 -4.78 -0.79 -25.59
N ILE A 112 -5.31 -0.19 -24.52
CA ILE A 112 -5.07 1.22 -24.23
C ILE A 112 -3.57 1.40 -24.01
N ALA A 113 -2.96 2.28 -24.81
CA ALA A 113 -1.54 2.58 -24.77
C ALA A 113 -1.30 3.97 -24.16
N GLU A 114 -0.13 4.12 -23.54
CA GLU A 114 0.35 5.43 -23.13
C GLU A 114 0.76 6.26 -24.36
N LYS A 115 0.76 7.57 -24.17
CA LYS A 115 1.42 8.50 -25.08
C LYS A 115 2.89 8.67 -24.66
N LYS A 116 3.67 9.48 -25.39
CA LYS A 116 5.06 9.79 -25.02
C LYS A 116 5.20 10.15 -23.53
N ASN A 117 6.31 9.76 -22.92
CA ASN A 117 6.65 10.07 -21.52
C ASN A 117 5.66 9.51 -20.47
N ASN A 118 5.19 8.27 -20.64
CA ASN A 118 4.24 7.62 -19.73
C ASN A 118 2.92 8.39 -19.54
N CYS A 119 2.53 9.26 -20.46
CA CYS A 119 1.27 9.98 -20.36
C CYS A 119 0.11 9.05 -20.63
N ASN A 120 -0.70 8.79 -19.61
CA ASN A 120 -1.75 7.78 -19.59
C ASN A 120 -3.10 8.37 -19.13
N PRO A 121 -4.23 7.75 -19.47
CA PRO A 121 -5.55 8.26 -19.11
C PRO A 121 -5.93 8.08 -17.63
N TYR A 122 -5.12 7.36 -16.85
CA TYR A 122 -5.46 7.02 -15.46
C TYR A 122 -4.86 7.98 -14.44
N GLY A 123 -3.84 8.79 -14.80
CA GLY A 123 -3.29 9.70 -13.82
C GLY A 123 -2.16 10.63 -14.21
N GLY A 124 -1.93 10.89 -15.48
CA GLY A 124 -0.89 11.81 -15.92
C GLY A 124 0.31 11.13 -16.55
N CYS A 125 1.49 11.79 -16.55
CA CYS A 125 2.69 11.32 -17.25
C CYS A 125 3.67 10.72 -16.23
N MET A 126 3.44 9.50 -15.79
CA MET A 126 4.25 8.78 -14.78
C MET A 126 4.02 7.28 -14.91
N PRO A 127 4.83 6.40 -14.26
CA PRO A 127 4.55 4.97 -14.16
C PRO A 127 3.12 4.75 -13.66
N TRP A 128 2.36 3.87 -14.31
CA TRP A 128 0.91 3.89 -14.16
C TRP A 128 0.23 2.54 -13.89
N SER A 129 0.99 1.51 -13.55
CA SER A 129 0.39 0.22 -13.19
C SER A 129 -0.57 0.33 -11.99
N SER A 130 -0.19 1.08 -10.95
CA SER A 130 -1.03 1.32 -9.76
C SER A 130 -2.19 2.26 -10.05
N LEU A 131 -1.99 3.26 -10.91
CA LEU A 131 -3.05 4.17 -11.34
C LEU A 131 -4.15 3.42 -12.09
N PHE A 132 -3.77 2.50 -12.98
CA PHE A 132 -4.71 1.64 -13.69
C PHE A 132 -5.45 0.69 -12.73
N ALA A 133 -4.73 0.02 -11.84
CA ALA A 133 -5.31 -0.93 -10.89
C ALA A 133 -6.36 -0.26 -9.99
N THR A 134 -6.02 0.90 -9.40
CA THR A 134 -6.95 1.66 -8.56
C THR A 134 -8.12 2.25 -9.37
N TRP A 135 -7.88 2.63 -10.63
CA TRP A 135 -8.97 3.05 -11.52
C TRP A 135 -9.97 1.89 -11.75
N ALA A 136 -9.50 0.69 -12.06
CA ALA A 136 -10.38 -0.46 -12.32
C ALA A 136 -11.19 -0.85 -11.07
N TRP A 137 -10.56 -0.83 -9.90
CA TRP A 137 -11.24 -1.07 -8.62
C TRP A 137 -12.33 -0.03 -8.36
N ASN A 138 -12.00 1.25 -8.46
CA ASN A 138 -12.97 2.34 -8.27
C ASN A 138 -14.13 2.26 -9.29
N LYS A 139 -13.83 1.89 -10.53
CA LYS A 139 -14.85 1.73 -11.59
C LYS A 139 -15.83 0.60 -11.29
N ALA A 140 -15.40 -0.41 -10.55
CA ALA A 140 -16.21 -1.54 -10.12
C ALA A 140 -16.93 -1.29 -8.76
N GLY A 141 -16.80 -0.10 -8.17
CA GLY A 141 -17.39 0.24 -6.88
C GLY A 141 -16.56 -0.16 -5.67
N ASN A 142 -15.37 -0.74 -5.85
CA ASN A 142 -14.40 -0.99 -4.78
C ASN A 142 -13.57 0.29 -4.54
N VAL A 143 -14.12 1.18 -3.70
CA VAL A 143 -13.60 2.54 -3.54
C VAL A 143 -12.27 2.54 -2.79
N VAL A 144 -11.22 2.98 -3.46
CA VAL A 144 -9.87 3.11 -2.91
C VAL A 144 -9.23 4.44 -3.32
N PRO A 145 -8.31 4.99 -2.53
CA PRO A 145 -7.52 6.14 -2.94
C PRO A 145 -6.73 5.84 -4.22
N LYS A 146 -6.38 6.90 -4.94
CA LYS A 146 -5.56 6.80 -6.14
C LYS A 146 -4.10 6.70 -5.75
N PHE A 147 -3.42 5.64 -6.18
CA PHE A 147 -1.99 5.44 -5.91
C PHE A 147 -1.17 5.49 -7.19
N SER A 148 -0.05 6.19 -7.18
CA SER A 148 0.95 6.18 -8.26
C SER A 148 2.07 5.17 -8.02
N PHE A 149 2.24 4.70 -6.78
CA PHE A 149 3.25 3.74 -6.38
C PHE A 149 2.61 2.47 -5.81
N SER A 150 3.07 1.30 -6.26
CA SER A 150 2.51 0.00 -5.84
C SER A 150 2.78 -0.34 -4.38
N GLY A 151 3.90 0.13 -3.82
CA GLY A 151 4.18 -0.03 -2.40
C GLY A 151 3.19 0.72 -1.50
N ASP A 152 2.78 1.93 -1.89
CA ASP A 152 1.77 2.69 -1.14
C ASP A 152 0.41 2.00 -1.19
N LEU A 153 0.05 1.41 -2.33
CA LEU A 153 -1.17 0.63 -2.47
C LEU A 153 -1.17 -0.61 -1.55
N TYR A 154 -0.04 -1.34 -1.49
CA TYR A 154 0.12 -2.47 -0.56
C TYR A 154 0.01 -2.02 0.90
N ALA A 155 0.67 -0.92 1.24
CA ALA A 155 0.64 -0.36 2.57
C ALA A 155 -0.78 0.09 2.97
N TRP A 156 -1.53 0.68 2.05
CA TRP A 156 -2.95 0.97 2.25
C TRP A 156 -3.75 -0.31 2.52
N GLY A 157 -3.54 -1.36 1.73
CA GLY A 157 -4.14 -2.67 1.95
C GLY A 157 -3.85 -3.22 3.35
N ALA A 158 -2.60 -3.12 3.79
CA ALA A 158 -2.19 -3.55 5.12
C ALA A 158 -2.89 -2.78 6.26
N MET A 159 -3.11 -1.48 6.08
CA MET A 159 -3.86 -0.65 7.04
C MET A 159 -5.34 -1.03 7.12
N HIS A 160 -5.89 -1.62 6.07
CA HIS A 160 -7.30 -2.02 5.98
C HIS A 160 -7.49 -3.54 6.16
N ASN A 161 -6.46 -4.26 6.64
CA ASN A 161 -6.46 -5.72 6.81
C ASN A 161 -6.76 -6.49 5.50
N ARG A 162 -6.34 -5.94 4.38
CA ARG A 162 -6.56 -6.46 3.02
C ARG A 162 -5.27 -6.87 2.32
N ALA A 163 -4.09 -6.65 2.91
CA ALA A 163 -2.81 -7.02 2.31
C ALA A 163 -2.28 -8.31 2.91
N HIS A 164 -1.79 -9.18 2.06
CA HIS A 164 -1.28 -10.50 2.38
C HIS A 164 0.13 -10.67 1.81
N LEU A 165 0.99 -11.38 2.52
CA LEU A 165 2.31 -11.78 2.02
C LEU A 165 2.18 -13.05 1.16
N GLY A 166 3.06 -13.17 0.18
CA GLY A 166 3.05 -14.33 -0.72
C GLY A 166 1.86 -14.31 -1.67
N THR A 167 1.31 -15.49 -1.97
CA THR A 167 0.25 -15.66 -2.98
C THR A 167 -0.87 -16.60 -2.54
N ASP A 168 -0.84 -17.08 -1.27
CA ASP A 168 -1.84 -17.99 -0.77
C ASP A 168 -3.20 -17.29 -0.64
N GLY A 169 -4.24 -17.89 -1.21
CA GLY A 169 -5.60 -17.36 -1.17
C GLY A 169 -5.93 -16.30 -2.23
N VAL A 170 -4.97 -15.90 -3.05
CA VAL A 170 -5.20 -14.92 -4.12
C VAL A 170 -6.23 -15.42 -5.13
N GLY A 171 -7.13 -14.52 -5.54
CA GLY A 171 -8.22 -14.83 -6.48
C GLY A 171 -8.48 -13.74 -7.52
N PRO A 172 -9.43 -13.98 -8.44
CA PRO A 172 -9.83 -12.97 -9.43
C PRO A 172 -10.32 -11.68 -8.77
N GLY A 173 -9.92 -10.54 -9.31
CA GLY A 173 -10.23 -9.21 -8.78
C GLY A 173 -9.16 -8.65 -7.85
N ASP A 174 -8.37 -9.51 -7.20
CA ASP A 174 -7.29 -9.11 -6.31
C ASP A 174 -6.12 -8.47 -7.06
N LEU A 175 -5.34 -7.69 -6.34
CA LEU A 175 -4.13 -7.04 -6.84
C LEU A 175 -2.89 -7.84 -6.43
N VAL A 176 -2.09 -8.30 -7.37
CA VAL A 176 -0.77 -8.89 -7.09
C VAL A 176 0.32 -7.86 -7.31
N LEU A 177 1.29 -7.82 -6.40
CA LEU A 177 2.35 -6.82 -6.38
C LEU A 177 3.69 -7.49 -6.66
N PHE A 178 4.37 -6.96 -7.67
CA PHE A 178 5.62 -7.51 -8.19
C PHE A 178 6.84 -6.88 -7.51
N GLY A 179 7.87 -7.71 -7.31
CA GLY A 179 9.12 -7.31 -6.70
C GLY A 179 9.48 -8.17 -5.48
N THR A 180 10.09 -7.56 -4.48
CA THR A 180 10.59 -8.23 -3.28
C THR A 180 10.03 -7.66 -1.97
N ALA A 181 9.55 -6.41 -1.98
CA ALA A 181 9.02 -5.71 -0.82
C ALA A 181 8.28 -4.43 -1.22
N PRO A 182 7.40 -3.86 -0.38
CA PRO A 182 6.65 -2.64 -0.70
C PRO A 182 7.44 -1.32 -0.57
N ASP A 183 8.71 -1.35 -0.18
CA ASP A 183 9.39 -0.19 0.42
C ASP A 183 9.80 0.89 -0.58
N THR A 184 10.20 0.54 -1.77
CA THR A 184 10.75 1.47 -2.78
C THR A 184 10.35 1.06 -4.20
N PRO A 185 10.44 1.98 -5.20
CA PRO A 185 10.23 1.63 -6.61
C PRO A 185 11.18 0.56 -7.16
N LYS A 186 12.32 0.31 -6.49
CA LYS A 186 13.25 -0.78 -6.87
C LYS A 186 12.80 -2.13 -6.32
N THR A 187 12.09 -2.15 -5.20
CA THR A 187 11.61 -3.36 -4.53
C THR A 187 10.16 -3.68 -4.80
N SER A 188 9.31 -2.65 -5.09
CA SER A 188 7.93 -2.79 -5.55
C SER A 188 7.83 -2.24 -6.98
N THR A 189 7.91 -3.14 -7.95
CA THR A 189 8.12 -2.77 -9.36
C THR A 189 6.83 -2.62 -10.17
N GLY A 190 5.68 -2.94 -9.57
CA GLY A 190 4.39 -2.78 -10.21
C GLY A 190 3.28 -3.62 -9.58
N VAL A 191 2.09 -3.50 -10.13
CA VAL A 191 0.89 -4.20 -9.69
C VAL A 191 0.06 -4.63 -10.90
N ALA A 192 -0.68 -5.74 -10.76
CA ALA A 192 -1.68 -6.15 -11.74
C ALA A 192 -2.90 -6.78 -11.04
N ILE A 193 -4.03 -6.77 -11.71
CA ILE A 193 -5.28 -7.37 -11.27
C ILE A 193 -5.28 -8.84 -11.71
N VAL A 194 -5.57 -9.76 -10.80
CA VAL A 194 -5.75 -11.18 -11.14
C VAL A 194 -7.07 -11.33 -11.89
N THR A 195 -7.02 -12.01 -13.03
CA THR A 195 -8.20 -12.32 -13.83
C THR A 195 -8.59 -13.79 -13.78
N GLU A 196 -7.62 -14.66 -13.44
CA GLU A 196 -7.82 -16.10 -13.37
C GLU A 196 -6.67 -16.77 -12.60
N VAL A 197 -6.97 -17.75 -11.78
CA VAL A 197 -6.00 -18.68 -11.19
C VAL A 197 -5.99 -19.94 -12.02
N LEU A 198 -4.86 -20.26 -12.65
CA LEU A 198 -4.74 -21.39 -13.56
C LEU A 198 -4.53 -22.71 -12.80
N ALA A 199 -4.93 -23.83 -13.40
CA ALA A 199 -4.80 -25.16 -12.79
C ALA A 199 -3.35 -25.55 -12.46
N ASP A 200 -2.37 -24.97 -13.14
CA ASP A 200 -0.93 -25.18 -12.91
C ASP A 200 -0.35 -24.21 -11.85
N GLY A 201 -1.20 -23.47 -11.15
CA GLY A 201 -0.83 -22.52 -10.09
C GLY A 201 -0.33 -21.16 -10.59
N ARG A 202 -0.20 -20.95 -11.91
CA ARG A 202 0.11 -19.62 -12.45
C ARG A 202 -1.11 -18.71 -12.37
N LEU A 203 -0.86 -17.39 -12.46
CA LEU A 203 -1.91 -16.40 -12.50
C LEU A 203 -2.02 -15.79 -13.89
N LYS A 204 -3.26 -15.62 -14.36
CA LYS A 204 -3.54 -14.72 -15.47
C LYS A 204 -3.86 -13.36 -14.87
N VAL A 205 -3.15 -12.33 -15.31
CA VAL A 205 -3.28 -10.99 -14.75
C VAL A 205 -3.42 -9.94 -15.84
N ILE A 206 -4.13 -8.86 -15.54
CA ILE A 206 -4.21 -7.67 -16.39
C ILE A 206 -3.62 -6.47 -15.67
N GLY A 207 -2.73 -5.75 -16.32
CA GLY A 207 -2.07 -4.58 -15.74
C GLY A 207 -1.90 -3.46 -16.73
N GLY A 208 -1.85 -2.24 -16.21
CA GLY A 208 -1.39 -1.07 -16.95
C GLY A 208 0.13 -1.00 -16.96
N ASP A 209 0.67 -0.21 -17.89
CA ASP A 209 2.12 0.04 -18.04
C ASP A 209 2.96 -1.23 -18.36
N TYR A 210 2.33 -2.26 -18.86
CA TYR A 210 3.07 -3.40 -19.38
C TYR A 210 3.52 -3.12 -20.81
N LYS A 211 4.79 -2.77 -20.98
CA LYS A 211 5.33 -2.28 -22.26
C LYS A 211 4.53 -1.09 -22.79
N GLY A 212 4.14 -0.18 -21.88
CA GLY A 212 3.38 1.02 -22.20
C GLY A 212 1.90 0.78 -22.55
N THR A 213 1.34 -0.40 -22.27
CA THR A 213 -0.07 -0.72 -22.60
C THR A 213 -0.81 -1.39 -21.46
N VAL A 214 -2.14 -1.41 -21.54
CA VAL A 214 -2.97 -2.32 -20.75
C VAL A 214 -2.96 -3.68 -21.43
N ALA A 215 -2.35 -4.65 -20.77
CA ALA A 215 -2.23 -6.01 -21.32
C ALA A 215 -2.57 -7.09 -20.29
N GLU A 216 -3.19 -8.16 -20.78
CA GLU A 216 -3.41 -9.39 -20.02
C GLU A 216 -2.31 -10.39 -20.35
N ARG A 217 -1.74 -11.05 -19.33
CA ARG A 217 -0.65 -12.00 -19.46
C ARG A 217 -0.69 -13.05 -18.37
N THR A 218 -0.04 -14.18 -18.61
CA THR A 218 0.20 -15.21 -17.60
C THR A 218 1.53 -14.94 -16.89
N VAL A 219 1.55 -15.04 -15.57
CA VAL A 219 2.74 -14.87 -14.73
C VAL A 219 2.91 -16.04 -13.80
N ALA A 220 4.16 -16.38 -13.48
CA ALA A 220 4.49 -17.31 -12.41
C ALA A 220 4.36 -16.57 -11.04
N LEU A 221 4.21 -17.34 -9.96
CA LEU A 221 4.12 -16.77 -8.60
C LEU A 221 5.45 -16.17 -8.13
N LYS A 222 6.58 -16.65 -8.67
CA LYS A 222 7.90 -16.10 -8.34
C LYS A 222 7.99 -14.63 -8.73
N GLY A 223 8.43 -13.79 -7.79
CA GLY A 223 8.54 -12.34 -8.00
C GLY A 223 7.27 -11.57 -7.63
N ILE A 224 6.29 -12.25 -7.03
CA ILE A 224 5.17 -11.62 -6.35
C ILE A 224 5.47 -11.65 -4.85
N TYR A 225 5.57 -10.47 -4.21
CA TYR A 225 5.84 -10.42 -2.78
C TYR A 225 4.58 -10.41 -1.91
N GLY A 226 3.45 -10.07 -2.49
CA GLY A 226 2.18 -10.02 -1.78
C GLY A 226 1.02 -9.62 -2.69
N TRP A 227 -0.16 -9.58 -2.09
CA TRP A 227 -1.40 -9.22 -2.78
C TRP A 227 -2.33 -8.44 -1.87
N VAL A 228 -3.30 -7.75 -2.46
CA VAL A 228 -4.35 -6.99 -1.75
C VAL A 228 -5.68 -7.50 -2.25
N ASP A 229 -6.54 -7.96 -1.33
CA ASP A 229 -7.87 -8.47 -1.66
C ASP A 229 -8.82 -7.33 -2.08
N ALA A 230 -9.67 -7.64 -3.01
CA ALA A 230 -10.53 -6.67 -3.68
C ALA A 230 -11.74 -6.27 -2.84
#